data_7da7a6af7850dca60d51360e2683ede3
#
_entry.id   7da7a6af7850dca60d51360e2683ede3
#
_cell.length_a   1.000
_cell.length_b   1.000
_cell.length_c   1.000
_cell.angle_alpha   90.00
_cell.angle_beta   90.00
_cell.angle_gamma   90.00
#
_symmetry.space_group_name_H-M   'P 1'
#
loop_
_entity.id
_entity.type
_entity.pdbx_description
1 polymer ?
#
loop_
_entity_poly.entity_id
_entity_poly.type
_entity_poly.pdbx_seq_one_letter_code
_entity_poly.pdbx_strand_id
1 'polypeptide(L)'
;MFDRHGPDAGLRLKAGGYALMTFGLMAVMWYIVGVRRLGLNGWRALLFTLVAASLSALLTYRLGLASAAGAGGIARYVTMPSGASTPYEEQFSYQESLAARGDVAGALESYEAVISERPGAVSPRLKAAEMYARQGKNPQRAAELLREVRDLPTATAREALYAASRLVDLYDGALDEPGRALVELRRLVELYPKTDAAAGARVAIARIKAQRAADPPCA
;
A
#
# COMPACT_ATOMS: atom_id res chain seq x y z
N MET A 1 28.79 -8.52 -17.74
CA MET A 1 28.15 -9.67 -18.42
C MET A 1 27.29 -10.36 -17.36
N PHE A 2 26.15 -9.73 -16.99
CA PHE A 2 25.32 -10.19 -15.86
C PHE A 2 23.86 -10.29 -16.28
N ASP A 3 23.33 -11.46 -16.02
CA ASP A 3 21.93 -11.89 -15.85
C ASP A 3 20.85 -11.28 -16.77
N ARG A 4 20.67 -11.93 -17.91
CA ARG A 4 19.47 -11.81 -18.75
C ARG A 4 18.30 -12.69 -18.32
N HIS A 5 18.35 -13.30 -17.16
CA HIS A 5 17.26 -14.14 -16.65
C HIS A 5 16.57 -13.43 -15.49
N GLY A 6 15.51 -12.67 -15.81
CA GLY A 6 14.67 -12.03 -14.80
C GLY A 6 14.07 -13.06 -13.82
N PRO A 7 13.55 -12.62 -12.66
CA PRO A 7 13.01 -13.49 -11.58
C PRO A 7 11.94 -14.48 -12.05
N ASP A 8 11.31 -14.23 -13.19
CA ASP A 8 10.28 -15.09 -13.79
C ASP A 8 10.83 -16.37 -14.45
N ALA A 9 12.11 -16.39 -14.84
CA ALA A 9 12.71 -17.55 -15.51
C ALA A 9 12.82 -18.76 -14.57
N GLY A 10 13.21 -18.52 -13.32
CA GLY A 10 13.28 -19.56 -12.30
C GLY A 10 11.92 -20.15 -11.94
N LEU A 11 10.90 -19.33 -11.94
CA LEU A 11 9.52 -19.75 -11.68
C LEU A 11 8.97 -20.63 -12.81
N ARG A 12 9.18 -20.22 -14.06
CA ARG A 12 8.77 -20.96 -15.26
C ARG A 12 9.49 -22.31 -15.36
N LEU A 13 10.76 -22.37 -15.00
CA LEU A 13 11.55 -23.61 -14.97
C LEU A 13 11.00 -24.59 -13.94
N LYS A 14 10.69 -24.13 -12.71
CA LYS A 14 10.09 -24.94 -11.67
C LYS A 14 8.68 -25.42 -12.05
N ALA A 15 7.84 -24.52 -12.58
CA ALA A 15 6.50 -24.87 -13.05
C ALA A 15 6.54 -25.90 -14.20
N GLY A 16 7.52 -25.76 -15.11
CA GLY A 16 7.77 -26.75 -16.17
C GLY A 16 8.21 -28.12 -15.62
N GLY A 17 9.08 -28.16 -14.61
CA GLY A 17 9.51 -29.38 -13.94
C GLY A 17 8.33 -30.12 -13.27
N TYR A 18 7.47 -29.40 -12.55
CA TYR A 18 6.26 -29.99 -11.97
C TYR A 18 5.27 -30.48 -13.03
N ALA A 19 5.09 -29.74 -14.12
CA ALA A 19 4.23 -30.18 -15.23
C ALA A 19 4.74 -31.44 -15.91
N LEU A 20 6.05 -31.62 -16.08
CA LEU A 20 6.69 -32.82 -16.61
C LEU A 20 6.50 -34.04 -15.68
N MET A 21 6.70 -33.84 -14.39
CA MET A 21 6.49 -34.89 -13.40
C MET A 21 5.03 -35.34 -13.34
N THR A 22 4.08 -34.39 -13.36
CA THR A 22 2.65 -34.67 -13.37
C THR A 22 2.21 -35.32 -14.66
N PHE A 23 2.81 -34.97 -15.81
CA PHE A 23 2.54 -35.64 -17.07
C PHE A 23 2.85 -37.15 -17.00
N GLY A 24 4.03 -37.52 -16.50
CA GLY A 24 4.41 -38.93 -16.35
C GLY A 24 3.48 -39.73 -15.42
N LEU A 25 3.16 -39.16 -14.25
CA LEU A 25 2.27 -39.80 -13.27
C LEU A 25 0.83 -39.95 -13.84
N MET A 26 0.32 -38.89 -14.47
CA MET A 26 -1.02 -38.88 -15.05
C MET A 26 -1.13 -39.77 -16.29
N ALA A 27 -0.06 -39.93 -17.08
CA ALA A 27 -0.05 -40.85 -18.20
C ALA A 27 -0.32 -42.29 -17.76
N VAL A 28 0.33 -42.76 -16.70
CA VAL A 28 0.08 -44.09 -16.15
C VAL A 28 -1.35 -44.22 -15.63
N MET A 29 -1.83 -43.24 -14.91
CA MET A 29 -3.20 -43.24 -14.36
C MET A 29 -4.25 -43.25 -15.47
N TRP A 30 -4.12 -42.38 -16.45
CA TRP A 30 -5.09 -42.31 -17.58
C TRP A 30 -5.04 -43.53 -18.49
N TYR A 31 -3.87 -44.17 -18.64
CA TYR A 31 -3.77 -45.46 -19.35
C TYR A 31 -4.56 -46.55 -18.65
N ILE A 32 -4.41 -46.66 -17.32
CA ILE A 32 -5.19 -47.65 -16.52
C ILE A 32 -6.71 -47.40 -16.63
N VAL A 33 -7.12 -46.11 -16.54
CA VAL A 33 -8.53 -45.73 -16.69
C VAL A 33 -9.06 -46.04 -18.09
N GLY A 34 -8.27 -45.68 -19.12
CA GLY A 34 -8.65 -45.95 -20.52
C GLY A 34 -8.88 -47.43 -20.80
N VAL A 35 -7.97 -48.30 -20.34
CA VAL A 35 -8.09 -49.76 -20.54
C VAL A 35 -9.15 -50.36 -19.64
N ARG A 36 -9.15 -50.08 -18.32
CA ARG A 36 -10.04 -50.76 -17.36
C ARG A 36 -11.47 -50.21 -17.30
N ARG A 37 -11.64 -48.90 -17.45
CA ARG A 37 -12.97 -48.25 -17.31
C ARG A 37 -13.65 -48.01 -18.63
N LEU A 38 -12.91 -47.65 -19.67
CA LEU A 38 -13.49 -47.32 -20.98
C LEU A 38 -13.33 -48.43 -22.00
N GLY A 39 -12.62 -49.51 -21.67
CA GLY A 39 -12.45 -50.66 -22.57
C GLY A 39 -11.66 -50.34 -23.85
N LEU A 40 -10.85 -49.29 -23.82
CA LEU A 40 -10.08 -48.87 -25.00
C LEU A 40 -8.88 -49.79 -25.20
N ASN A 41 -8.69 -50.25 -26.44
CA ASN A 41 -7.59 -51.16 -26.77
C ASN A 41 -6.63 -50.54 -27.79
N GLY A 42 -5.35 -50.97 -27.74
CA GLY A 42 -4.32 -50.60 -28.68
C GLY A 42 -4.09 -49.10 -28.80
N TRP A 43 -4.00 -48.60 -30.03
CA TRP A 43 -3.66 -47.20 -30.30
C TRP A 43 -4.72 -46.18 -29.75
N ARG A 44 -5.99 -46.60 -29.57
CA ARG A 44 -7.04 -45.75 -28.99
C ARG A 44 -6.74 -45.41 -27.50
N ALA A 45 -6.28 -46.41 -26.74
CA ALA A 45 -5.89 -46.21 -25.36
C ALA A 45 -4.65 -45.28 -25.26
N LEU A 46 -3.70 -45.42 -26.18
CA LEU A 46 -2.50 -44.55 -26.23
C LEU A 46 -2.85 -43.09 -26.56
N LEU A 47 -3.73 -42.90 -27.59
CA LEU A 47 -4.18 -41.55 -27.93
C LEU A 47 -4.94 -40.87 -26.79
N PHE A 48 -5.87 -41.58 -26.15
CA PHE A 48 -6.63 -41.09 -25.00
C PHE A 48 -5.69 -40.69 -23.86
N THR A 49 -4.72 -41.55 -23.53
CA THR A 49 -3.72 -41.30 -22.49
C THR A 49 -2.90 -40.05 -22.81
N LEU A 50 -2.42 -39.92 -24.05
CA LEU A 50 -1.61 -38.77 -24.45
C LEU A 50 -2.39 -37.47 -24.33
N VAL A 51 -3.62 -37.42 -24.80
CA VAL A 51 -4.48 -36.23 -24.73
C VAL A 51 -4.81 -35.87 -23.26
N ALA A 52 -5.27 -36.86 -22.49
CA ALA A 52 -5.65 -36.63 -21.09
C ALA A 52 -4.47 -36.21 -20.19
N ALA A 53 -3.31 -36.85 -20.38
CA ALA A 53 -2.10 -36.48 -19.64
C ALA A 53 -1.57 -35.09 -20.04
N SER A 54 -1.66 -34.75 -21.33
CA SER A 54 -1.25 -33.39 -21.80
C SER A 54 -2.16 -32.30 -21.23
N LEU A 55 -3.49 -32.53 -21.21
CA LEU A 55 -4.44 -31.60 -20.59
C LEU A 55 -4.18 -31.44 -19.10
N SER A 56 -3.92 -32.54 -18.38
CA SER A 56 -3.61 -32.51 -16.95
C SER A 56 -2.29 -31.74 -16.67
N ALA A 57 -1.26 -31.95 -17.49
CA ALA A 57 0.01 -31.23 -17.37
C ALA A 57 -0.13 -29.73 -17.69
N LEU A 58 -0.92 -29.39 -18.72
CA LEU A 58 -1.21 -28.00 -19.05
C LEU A 58 -1.98 -27.30 -17.93
N LEU A 59 -2.96 -27.97 -17.35
CA LEU A 59 -3.72 -27.45 -16.21
C LEU A 59 -2.82 -27.22 -15.00
N THR A 60 -1.95 -28.19 -14.69
CA THR A 60 -0.96 -28.04 -13.59
C THR A 60 0.01 -26.89 -13.85
N TYR A 61 0.48 -26.74 -15.07
CA TYR A 61 1.34 -25.61 -15.46
C TYR A 61 0.63 -24.27 -15.29
N ARG A 62 -0.61 -24.15 -15.75
CA ARG A 62 -1.42 -22.92 -15.59
C ARG A 62 -1.75 -22.62 -14.15
N LEU A 63 -2.14 -23.64 -13.36
CA LEU A 63 -2.37 -23.50 -11.92
C LEU A 63 -1.07 -23.13 -11.17
N GLY A 64 0.07 -23.71 -11.54
CA GLY A 64 1.37 -23.36 -10.99
C GLY A 64 1.76 -21.91 -11.23
N LEU A 65 1.49 -21.38 -12.43
CA LEU A 65 1.70 -19.96 -12.73
C LEU A 65 0.69 -19.06 -12.03
N ALA A 66 -0.58 -19.46 -11.98
CA ALA A 66 -1.64 -18.70 -11.28
C ALA A 66 -1.45 -18.71 -9.76
N SER A 67 -1.02 -19.85 -9.18
CA SER A 67 -0.75 -19.97 -7.75
C SER A 67 0.51 -19.20 -7.34
N ALA A 68 1.50 -19.09 -8.21
CA ALA A 68 2.66 -18.23 -7.96
C ALA A 68 2.27 -16.74 -7.93
N ALA A 69 1.27 -16.33 -8.73
CA ALA A 69 0.71 -14.99 -8.69
C ALA A 69 -0.31 -14.80 -7.54
N GLY A 70 -1.08 -15.84 -7.20
CA GLY A 70 -2.16 -15.78 -6.21
C GLY A 70 -1.80 -16.33 -4.82
N ALA A 71 -1.10 -17.48 -4.73
CA ALA A 71 -0.72 -18.09 -3.45
C ALA A 71 0.42 -17.33 -2.77
N GLY A 72 1.24 -16.59 -3.53
CA GLY A 72 2.12 -15.56 -2.98
C GLY A 72 1.35 -14.52 -2.18
N GLY A 73 0.13 -14.16 -2.61
CA GLY A 73 -0.77 -13.25 -1.91
C GLY A 73 -1.36 -13.87 -0.63
N ILE A 74 -1.87 -15.10 -0.70
CA ILE A 74 -2.52 -15.77 0.44
C ILE A 74 -1.50 -16.23 1.47
N ALA A 75 -0.38 -16.85 1.07
CA ALA A 75 0.71 -17.21 1.96
C ALA A 75 1.32 -15.98 2.63
N ARG A 76 1.46 -14.87 1.90
CA ARG A 76 1.91 -13.58 2.41
C ARG A 76 0.92 -12.97 3.42
N TYR A 77 -0.39 -13.13 3.19
CA TYR A 77 -1.43 -12.67 4.12
C TYR A 77 -1.46 -13.47 5.42
N VAL A 78 -1.16 -14.78 5.36
CA VAL A 78 -1.14 -15.67 6.53
C VAL A 78 0.19 -15.63 7.30
N THR A 79 1.33 -15.53 6.57
CA THR A 79 2.66 -15.54 7.19
C THR A 79 3.22 -14.16 7.50
N MET A 80 2.72 -13.12 6.82
CA MET A 80 3.10 -11.71 7.05
C MET A 80 1.83 -10.85 7.08
N PRO A 81 1.06 -10.86 8.17
CA PRO A 81 -0.18 -10.09 8.29
C PRO A 81 0.03 -8.56 8.19
N SER A 82 1.27 -8.10 8.30
CA SER A 82 1.65 -6.69 8.12
C SER A 82 1.74 -6.21 6.67
N GLY A 83 1.44 -7.08 5.66
CA GLY A 83 1.39 -6.66 4.25
C GLY A 83 2.71 -6.12 3.68
N ALA A 84 3.85 -6.58 4.15
CA ALA A 84 5.18 -6.06 3.89
C ALA A 84 5.72 -6.31 2.47
N SER A 85 4.97 -5.86 1.46
CA SER A 85 5.52 -5.46 0.17
C SER A 85 5.29 -3.98 -0.12
N THR A 86 4.93 -3.21 0.91
CA THR A 86 5.15 -1.77 0.87
C THR A 86 6.65 -1.52 0.78
N PRO A 87 7.11 -0.57 -0.06
CA PRO A 87 8.46 -0.08 0.01
C PRO A 87 8.83 0.12 1.48
N TYR A 88 10.02 -0.30 1.86
CA TYR A 88 10.52 -0.24 3.24
C TYR A 88 10.18 1.13 3.82
N GLU A 89 9.21 1.20 4.73
CA GLU A 89 8.85 2.44 5.37
C GLU A 89 10.06 2.86 6.20
N GLU A 90 10.60 4.04 5.95
CA GLU A 90 11.75 4.55 6.67
C GLU A 90 11.49 4.48 8.17
N GLN A 91 12.28 3.66 8.87
CA GLN A 91 12.17 3.51 10.31
C GLN A 91 12.99 4.60 11.00
N PHE A 92 12.32 5.43 11.76
CA PHE A 92 12.94 6.48 12.59
C PHE A 92 13.11 5.99 14.03
N SER A 93 13.66 4.78 14.18
CA SER A 93 13.80 4.08 15.48
C SER A 93 14.55 4.89 16.51
N TYR A 94 15.53 5.71 16.09
CA TYR A 94 16.28 6.59 17.00
C TYR A 94 15.37 7.68 17.55
N GLN A 95 14.68 8.42 16.69
CA GLN A 95 13.76 9.50 17.06
C GLN A 95 12.58 8.97 17.90
N GLU A 96 12.01 7.84 17.51
CA GLU A 96 10.94 7.17 18.25
C GLU A 96 11.42 6.71 19.63
N SER A 97 12.68 6.24 19.76
CA SER A 97 13.26 5.87 21.05
C SER A 97 13.47 7.06 21.98
N LEU A 98 13.89 8.21 21.45
CA LEU A 98 14.00 9.47 22.21
C LEU A 98 12.63 9.90 22.74
N ALA A 99 11.61 9.91 21.87
CA ALA A 99 10.25 10.25 22.27
C ALA A 99 9.68 9.30 23.32
N ALA A 100 9.93 7.98 23.20
CA ALA A 100 9.51 6.96 24.16
C ALA A 100 10.18 7.15 25.55
N ARG A 101 11.38 7.71 25.60
CA ARG A 101 12.08 8.07 26.86
C ARG A 101 11.63 9.41 27.43
N GLY A 102 10.71 10.11 26.75
CA GLY A 102 10.24 11.43 27.15
C GLY A 102 11.06 12.60 26.60
N ASP A 103 12.15 12.34 25.89
CA ASP A 103 12.96 13.37 25.22
C ASP A 103 12.35 13.76 23.88
N VAL A 104 11.21 14.43 23.96
CA VAL A 104 10.47 14.92 22.78
C VAL A 104 11.27 16.00 22.05
N ALA A 105 12.00 16.85 22.77
CA ALA A 105 12.78 17.93 22.18
C ALA A 105 13.93 17.36 21.33
N GLY A 106 14.71 16.43 21.86
CA GLY A 106 15.78 15.77 21.12
C GLY A 106 15.27 14.95 19.92
N ALA A 107 14.10 14.31 20.03
CA ALA A 107 13.47 13.64 18.90
C ALA A 107 13.09 14.61 17.78
N LEU A 108 12.50 15.75 18.11
CA LEU A 108 12.12 16.79 17.15
C LEU A 108 13.34 17.42 16.47
N GLU A 109 14.37 17.75 17.24
CA GLU A 109 15.64 18.27 16.71
C GLU A 109 16.27 17.27 15.71
N SER A 110 16.26 15.99 16.06
CA SER A 110 16.76 14.94 15.17
C SER A 110 15.93 14.82 13.89
N TYR A 111 14.59 14.97 13.95
CA TYR A 111 13.76 15.00 12.73
C TYR A 111 14.06 16.22 11.86
N GLU A 112 14.22 17.41 12.45
CA GLU A 112 14.58 18.64 11.72
C GLU A 112 15.95 18.51 11.03
N ALA A 113 16.92 17.86 11.68
CA ALA A 113 18.22 17.56 11.07
C ALA A 113 18.05 16.66 9.83
N VAL A 114 17.27 15.57 9.93
CA VAL A 114 16.96 14.69 8.79
C VAL A 114 16.25 15.43 7.66
N ILE A 115 15.31 16.32 7.98
CA ILE A 115 14.60 17.15 7.02
C ILE A 115 15.55 18.10 6.29
N SER A 116 16.52 18.69 6.99
CA SER A 116 17.51 19.60 6.40
C SER A 116 18.49 18.86 5.48
N GLU A 117 18.92 17.65 5.87
CA GLU A 117 19.80 16.80 5.06
C GLU A 117 19.10 16.28 3.79
N ARG A 118 17.80 16.01 3.87
CA ARG A 118 17.01 15.43 2.80
C ARG A 118 15.75 16.25 2.50
N PRO A 119 15.90 17.39 1.80
CA PRO A 119 14.78 18.32 1.58
C PRO A 119 13.61 17.75 0.77
N GLY A 120 13.83 16.67 0.02
CA GLY A 120 12.77 15.97 -0.73
C GLY A 120 12.08 14.85 0.04
N ALA A 121 12.48 14.54 1.29
CA ALA A 121 11.92 13.43 2.04
C ALA A 121 10.56 13.81 2.68
N VAL A 122 9.53 12.99 2.42
CA VAL A 122 8.16 13.18 2.92
C VAL A 122 7.99 12.62 4.33
N SER A 123 8.43 11.37 4.54
CA SER A 123 8.21 10.63 5.79
C SER A 123 8.68 11.35 7.05
N PRO A 124 9.91 11.94 7.13
CA PRO A 124 10.36 12.62 8.34
C PRO A 124 9.52 13.87 8.64
N ARG A 125 9.04 14.58 7.60
CA ARG A 125 8.15 15.74 7.79
C ARG A 125 6.80 15.34 8.36
N LEU A 126 6.20 14.26 7.89
CA LEU A 126 4.94 13.76 8.43
C LEU A 126 5.08 13.32 9.89
N LYS A 127 6.15 12.57 10.21
CA LYS A 127 6.42 12.12 11.58
C LYS A 127 6.71 13.29 12.53
N ALA A 128 7.52 14.26 12.09
CA ALA A 128 7.79 15.47 12.86
C ALA A 128 6.51 16.29 13.10
N ALA A 129 5.68 16.48 12.06
CA ALA A 129 4.43 17.21 12.17
C ALA A 129 3.47 16.58 13.18
N GLU A 130 3.32 15.23 13.15
CA GLU A 130 2.51 14.52 14.14
C GLU A 130 3.04 14.68 15.56
N MET A 131 4.37 14.63 15.73
CA MET A 131 5.02 14.79 17.02
C MET A 131 4.86 16.23 17.55
N TYR A 132 5.05 17.25 16.71
CA TYR A 132 4.81 18.66 17.08
C TYR A 132 3.35 18.89 17.48
N ALA A 133 2.39 18.29 16.77
CA ALA A 133 0.98 18.45 17.08
C ALA A 133 0.58 17.78 18.40
N ARG A 134 1.11 16.60 18.71
CA ARG A 134 0.66 15.79 19.85
C ARG A 134 1.49 16.04 21.11
N GLN A 135 2.80 16.10 21.01
CA GLN A 135 3.74 16.08 22.13
C GLN A 135 4.55 17.39 22.25
N GLY A 136 4.98 17.96 21.13
CA GLY A 136 5.77 19.20 21.08
C GLY A 136 4.98 20.46 21.38
N LYS A 137 3.63 20.36 21.45
CA LYS A 137 2.71 21.48 21.69
C LYS A 137 2.98 22.70 20.79
N ASN A 138 3.40 22.44 19.57
CA ASN A 138 3.65 23.48 18.56
C ASN A 138 2.85 23.18 17.29
N PRO A 139 1.54 23.44 17.28
CA PRO A 139 0.68 23.16 16.14
C PRO A 139 1.01 24.04 14.92
N GLN A 140 1.63 25.22 15.13
CA GLN A 140 2.09 26.10 14.05
C GLN A 140 3.17 25.42 13.22
N ARG A 141 4.22 24.89 13.87
CA ARG A 141 5.30 24.16 13.17
C ARG A 141 4.79 22.89 12.50
N ALA A 142 3.86 22.17 13.16
CA ALA A 142 3.18 21.02 12.55
C ALA A 142 2.47 21.41 11.24
N ALA A 143 1.72 22.53 11.25
CA ALA A 143 1.04 23.00 10.06
C ALA A 143 1.99 23.45 8.94
N GLU A 144 3.17 24.02 9.29
CA GLU A 144 4.21 24.36 8.30
C GLU A 144 4.73 23.11 7.60
N LEU A 145 5.13 22.10 8.35
CA LEU A 145 5.65 20.83 7.82
C LEU A 145 4.61 20.12 6.95
N LEU A 146 3.34 20.12 7.35
CA LEU A 146 2.25 19.53 6.55
C LEU A 146 2.00 20.32 5.25
N ARG A 147 2.13 21.66 5.26
CA ARG A 147 2.08 22.46 4.02
C ARG A 147 3.24 22.11 3.10
N GLU A 148 4.45 22.01 3.65
CA GLU A 148 5.60 21.57 2.87
C GLU A 148 5.33 20.22 2.20
N VAL A 149 4.85 19.20 2.94
CA VAL A 149 4.52 17.88 2.37
C VAL A 149 3.47 17.97 1.28
N ARG A 150 2.38 18.71 1.51
CA ARG A 150 1.30 18.90 0.53
C ARG A 150 1.81 19.45 -0.81
N ASP A 151 2.77 20.38 -0.75
CA ASP A 151 3.29 21.10 -1.90
C ASP A 151 4.60 20.48 -2.48
N LEU A 152 5.15 19.43 -1.85
CA LEU A 152 6.33 18.73 -2.31
C LEU A 152 6.05 17.92 -3.60
N PRO A 153 6.85 18.11 -4.67
CA PRO A 153 6.69 17.36 -5.91
C PRO A 153 7.01 15.86 -5.77
N THR A 154 7.76 15.47 -4.73
CA THR A 154 8.10 14.08 -4.41
C THR A 154 7.00 13.36 -3.64
N ALA A 155 6.02 14.10 -3.09
CA ALA A 155 4.91 13.51 -2.35
C ALA A 155 3.95 12.79 -3.30
N THR A 156 3.55 11.61 -2.91
CA THR A 156 2.47 10.89 -3.61
C THR A 156 1.13 11.60 -3.37
N ALA A 157 0.17 11.39 -4.28
CA ALA A 157 -1.18 11.94 -4.11
C ALA A 157 -1.83 11.54 -2.78
N ARG A 158 -1.51 10.34 -2.27
CA ARG A 158 -1.99 9.85 -0.98
C ARG A 158 -1.38 10.62 0.20
N GLU A 159 -0.09 10.89 0.17
CA GLU A 159 0.61 11.65 1.21
C GLU A 159 0.18 13.12 1.20
N ALA A 160 0.03 13.72 0.03
CA ALA A 160 -0.48 15.09 -0.10
C ALA A 160 -1.92 15.20 0.43
N LEU A 161 -2.78 14.23 0.11
CA LEU A 161 -4.15 14.16 0.63
C LEU A 161 -4.17 14.01 2.15
N TYR A 162 -3.31 13.12 2.70
CA TYR A 162 -3.16 12.94 4.13
C TYR A 162 -2.71 14.23 4.82
N ALA A 163 -1.68 14.90 4.29
CA ALA A 163 -1.18 16.15 4.83
C ALA A 163 -2.26 17.25 4.81
N ALA A 164 -3.00 17.38 3.72
CA ALA A 164 -4.10 18.34 3.61
C ALA A 164 -5.23 18.06 4.63
N SER A 165 -5.57 16.79 4.85
CA SER A 165 -6.58 16.42 5.85
C SER A 165 -6.11 16.76 7.27
N ARG A 166 -4.82 16.49 7.59
CA ARG A 166 -4.24 16.84 8.90
C ARG A 166 -4.13 18.35 9.11
N LEU A 167 -3.89 19.13 8.04
CA LEU A 167 -3.93 20.59 8.09
C LEU A 167 -5.33 21.11 8.47
N VAL A 168 -6.38 20.52 7.90
CA VAL A 168 -7.77 20.87 8.28
C VAL A 168 -8.00 20.63 9.76
N ASP A 169 -7.57 19.44 10.28
CA ASP A 169 -7.74 19.11 11.70
C ASP A 169 -7.01 20.11 12.62
N LEU A 170 -5.80 20.55 12.23
CA LEU A 170 -5.03 21.52 13.00
C LEU A 170 -5.68 22.92 12.95
N TYR A 171 -6.14 23.38 11.79
CA TYR A 171 -6.76 24.68 11.65
C TYR A 171 -8.15 24.78 12.30
N ASP A 172 -8.94 23.70 12.22
CA ASP A 172 -10.27 23.66 12.85
C ASP A 172 -10.20 23.42 14.37
N GLY A 173 -9.08 22.85 14.84
CA GLY A 173 -8.89 22.51 16.26
C GLY A 173 -7.83 23.36 16.96
N ALA A 174 -6.59 22.88 17.01
CA ALA A 174 -5.54 23.43 17.86
C ALA A 174 -5.13 24.88 17.53
N LEU A 175 -5.33 25.33 16.29
CA LEU A 175 -5.00 26.70 15.83
C LEU A 175 -6.18 27.66 15.88
N ASP A 176 -7.42 27.13 15.95
CA ASP A 176 -8.66 27.92 15.90
C ASP A 176 -8.72 28.90 14.72
N GLU A 177 -8.31 28.41 13.53
CA GLU A 177 -8.28 29.18 12.30
C GLU A 177 -9.27 28.62 11.26
N PRO A 178 -10.57 28.65 11.49
CA PRO A 178 -11.57 28.01 10.64
C PRO A 178 -11.61 28.58 9.22
N GLY A 179 -11.10 29.83 9.03
CA GLY A 179 -10.94 30.42 7.71
C GLY A 179 -9.92 29.66 6.86
N ARG A 180 -8.78 29.27 7.43
CA ARG A 180 -7.76 28.46 6.75
C ARG A 180 -8.23 27.03 6.55
N ALA A 181 -8.93 26.45 7.52
CA ALA A 181 -9.56 25.12 7.36
C ALA A 181 -10.50 25.09 6.14
N LEU A 182 -11.33 26.12 5.93
CA LEU A 182 -12.21 26.23 4.78
C LEU A 182 -11.44 26.30 3.45
N VAL A 183 -10.29 26.97 3.41
CA VAL A 183 -9.45 27.03 2.19
C VAL A 183 -8.93 25.64 1.84
N GLU A 184 -8.37 24.93 2.80
CA GLU A 184 -7.86 23.57 2.58
C GLU A 184 -8.97 22.59 2.20
N LEU A 185 -10.13 22.66 2.84
CA LEU A 185 -11.29 21.82 2.51
C LEU A 185 -11.78 22.05 1.07
N ARG A 186 -11.82 23.31 0.58
CA ARG A 186 -12.18 23.61 -0.81
C ARG A 186 -11.16 23.04 -1.77
N ARG A 187 -9.86 23.19 -1.46
CA ARG A 187 -8.77 22.62 -2.25
C ARG A 187 -8.88 21.09 -2.35
N LEU A 188 -9.23 20.40 -1.24
CA LEU A 188 -9.47 18.96 -1.26
C LEU A 188 -10.61 18.57 -2.20
N VAL A 189 -11.72 19.30 -2.18
CA VAL A 189 -12.87 19.04 -3.06
C VAL A 189 -12.51 19.26 -4.54
N GLU A 190 -11.69 20.25 -4.84
CA GLU A 190 -11.27 20.60 -6.21
C GLU A 190 -10.26 19.59 -6.77
N LEU A 191 -9.25 19.23 -5.99
CA LEU A 191 -8.17 18.34 -6.44
C LEU A 191 -8.57 16.86 -6.45
N TYR A 192 -9.44 16.44 -5.52
CA TYR A 192 -9.80 15.04 -5.33
C TYR A 192 -11.32 14.78 -5.35
N PRO A 193 -12.08 15.26 -6.37
CA PRO A 193 -13.55 15.36 -6.34
C PRO A 193 -14.28 14.02 -6.18
N LYS A 194 -13.62 12.90 -6.56
CA LYS A 194 -14.21 11.55 -6.58
C LYS A 194 -13.79 10.70 -5.36
N THR A 195 -13.18 11.31 -4.33
CA THR A 195 -12.72 10.60 -3.12
C THR A 195 -13.70 10.77 -1.96
N ASP A 196 -13.68 9.82 -1.02
CA ASP A 196 -14.44 9.92 0.24
C ASP A 196 -13.99 11.14 1.06
N ALA A 197 -12.71 11.52 0.94
CA ALA A 197 -12.19 12.74 1.56
C ALA A 197 -12.90 13.99 1.05
N ALA A 198 -13.19 14.09 -0.25
CA ALA A 198 -13.95 15.23 -0.80
C ALA A 198 -15.42 15.21 -0.33
N ALA A 199 -16.02 14.05 -0.15
CA ALA A 199 -17.37 13.96 0.40
C ALA A 199 -17.39 14.45 1.86
N GLY A 200 -16.44 14.00 2.69
CA GLY A 200 -16.25 14.48 4.06
C GLY A 200 -15.95 15.98 4.12
N ALA A 201 -15.12 16.48 3.21
CA ALA A 201 -14.78 17.92 3.13
C ALA A 201 -16.01 18.80 2.85
N ARG A 202 -16.93 18.35 1.97
CA ARG A 202 -18.20 19.11 1.73
C ARG A 202 -19.05 19.21 2.99
N VAL A 203 -19.15 18.13 3.76
CA VAL A 203 -19.88 18.11 5.05
C VAL A 203 -19.20 19.05 6.06
N ALA A 204 -17.87 19.00 6.18
CA ALA A 204 -17.11 19.86 7.08
C ALA A 204 -17.25 21.36 6.70
N ILE A 205 -17.23 21.68 5.41
CA ILE A 205 -17.48 23.06 4.92
C ILE A 205 -18.86 23.57 5.37
N ALA A 206 -19.90 22.73 5.24
CA ALA A 206 -21.25 23.10 5.64
C ALA A 206 -21.31 23.32 7.17
N ARG A 207 -20.68 22.44 7.96
CA ARG A 207 -20.61 22.57 9.43
C ARG A 207 -19.93 23.86 9.86
N ILE A 208 -18.70 24.14 9.36
CA ILE A 208 -17.94 25.34 9.75
C ILE A 208 -18.69 26.62 9.36
N LYS A 209 -19.34 26.64 8.18
CA LYS A 209 -20.15 27.79 7.76
C LYS A 209 -21.37 28.00 8.70
N ALA A 210 -22.05 26.94 9.11
CA ALA A 210 -23.19 27.03 10.04
C ALA A 210 -22.74 27.54 11.41
N GLN A 211 -21.61 27.06 11.94
CA GLN A 211 -21.03 27.55 13.18
C GLN A 211 -20.71 29.05 13.13
N ARG A 212 -20.04 29.50 12.04
CA ARG A 212 -19.74 30.93 11.86
C ARG A 212 -20.95 31.82 11.68
N ALA A 213 -22.04 31.27 11.17
CA ALA A 213 -23.29 32.01 11.08
C ALA A 213 -24.02 32.14 12.43
N ALA A 214 -23.79 31.16 13.31
CA ALA A 214 -24.34 31.18 14.67
C ALA A 214 -23.55 32.08 15.63
N ASP A 215 -22.23 32.21 15.42
CA ASP A 215 -21.33 33.10 16.18
C ASP A 215 -20.87 34.27 15.27
N PRO A 216 -21.69 35.31 15.06
CA PRO A 216 -21.24 36.48 14.32
C PRO A 216 -20.09 37.16 15.08
N PRO A 217 -19.02 37.61 14.37
CA PRO A 217 -17.94 38.32 15.03
C PRO A 217 -18.53 39.53 15.75
N CYS A 218 -18.21 39.70 17.03
CA CYS A 218 -18.55 40.89 17.78
C CYS A 218 -18.07 42.10 16.99
N ALA A 219 -19.00 42.99 16.60
CA ALA A 219 -18.75 44.22 15.90
C ALA A 219 -17.97 45.23 16.76
#